data_c4356813c4154c42ce5547b31bdb202e
#
_entry.id   c4356813c4154c42ce5547b31bdb202e
#
_cell.length_a   1.000
_cell.length_b   1.000
_cell.length_c   1.000
_cell.angle_alpha   90.00
_cell.angle_beta   90.00
_cell.angle_gamma   90.00
#
_symmetry.space_group_name_H-M   'P 1'
#
loop_
_entity.id
_entity.type
_entity.pdbx_description
1 polymer ?
#
loop_
_entity_poly.entity_id
_entity_poly.type
_entity_poly.pdbx_seq_one_letter_code
_entity_poly.pdbx_strand_id
1 'polypeptide(L)'
;GVICSDRIYNAMMNAHGSAPEHAIEFFHGYTYSGHPVACAAAIATLELLQKENLFARAGEMGPVLGDAAHSAIKGLPSVIGIRSLGLAVGVELASIPGLPGKRAYDIFLDCFKRGVLVRNAGENLVFAPPYIVEREQIDTMVNVLAGAIKRHA
;
A
#
# COMPACT_ATOMS: atom_id res chain seq x y z
N GLY A 1 -2.76 -15.65 -0.39
CA GLY A 1 -3.82 -16.58 -0.78
C GLY A 1 -5.13 -15.85 -1.06
N VAL A 2 -6.02 -16.49 -1.74
CA VAL A 2 -7.39 -16.01 -1.97
C VAL A 2 -8.34 -17.04 -1.38
N ILE A 3 -9.30 -16.60 -0.57
CA ILE A 3 -10.33 -17.43 0.01
C ILE A 3 -11.66 -17.02 -0.61
N CYS A 4 -12.38 -17.98 -1.19
CA CYS A 4 -13.69 -17.75 -1.80
C CYS A 4 -14.77 -18.40 -0.95
N SER A 5 -15.97 -17.80 -0.92
CA SER A 5 -17.15 -18.47 -0.36
C SER A 5 -17.64 -19.58 -1.31
N ASP A 6 -18.36 -20.57 -0.76
CA ASP A 6 -18.95 -21.65 -1.56
C ASP A 6 -19.83 -21.12 -2.69
N ARG A 7 -20.54 -20.02 -2.46
CA ARG A 7 -21.36 -19.38 -3.50
C ARG A 7 -20.54 -18.94 -4.72
N ILE A 8 -19.36 -18.33 -4.48
CA ILE A 8 -18.47 -17.87 -5.56
C ILE A 8 -17.81 -19.08 -6.23
N TYR A 9 -17.32 -20.04 -5.45
CA TYR A 9 -16.73 -21.27 -5.94
C TYR A 9 -17.72 -22.03 -6.86
N ASN A 10 -18.94 -22.29 -6.37
CA ASN A 10 -19.96 -23.02 -7.13
C ASN A 10 -20.41 -22.27 -8.37
N ALA A 11 -20.49 -20.92 -8.33
CA ALA A 11 -20.83 -20.14 -9.51
C ALA A 11 -19.78 -20.29 -10.63
N MET A 12 -18.51 -20.40 -10.27
CA MET A 12 -17.42 -20.61 -11.24
C MET A 12 -17.36 -22.05 -11.73
N MET A 13 -17.50 -23.03 -10.84
CA MET A 13 -17.45 -24.46 -11.18
C MET A 13 -18.65 -24.90 -12.01
N ASN A 14 -19.79 -24.24 -11.90
CA ASN A 14 -21.01 -24.56 -12.66
C ASN A 14 -21.27 -23.60 -13.85
N ALA A 15 -20.32 -22.75 -14.20
CA ALA A 15 -20.49 -21.76 -15.26
C ALA A 15 -20.58 -22.38 -16.68
N HIS A 16 -20.16 -23.60 -16.87
CA HIS A 16 -20.05 -24.26 -18.16
C HIS A 16 -21.05 -25.41 -18.33
N GLY A 17 -22.33 -25.12 -18.37
CA GLY A 17 -23.38 -26.13 -18.56
C GLY A 17 -23.26 -26.98 -19.83
N SER A 18 -22.39 -26.65 -20.79
CA SER A 18 -22.11 -27.38 -22.02
C SER A 18 -20.67 -27.89 -22.13
N ALA A 19 -19.83 -27.67 -21.13
CA ALA A 19 -18.44 -28.13 -21.15
C ALA A 19 -18.36 -29.66 -20.91
N PRO A 20 -17.38 -30.36 -21.51
CA PRO A 20 -17.12 -31.76 -21.20
C PRO A 20 -16.84 -31.95 -19.70
N GLU A 21 -17.26 -33.10 -19.14
CA GLU A 21 -17.14 -33.43 -17.72
C GLU A 21 -15.69 -33.32 -17.17
N HIS A 22 -14.68 -33.46 -18.03
CA HIS A 22 -13.27 -33.32 -17.66
C HIS A 22 -12.68 -31.93 -17.95
N ALA A 23 -13.50 -30.96 -18.36
CA ALA A 23 -13.02 -29.60 -18.59
C ALA A 23 -12.70 -28.88 -17.28
N ILE A 24 -11.69 -28.00 -17.34
CA ILE A 24 -11.37 -27.09 -16.23
C ILE A 24 -12.34 -25.91 -16.30
N GLU A 25 -13.26 -25.83 -15.36
CA GLU A 25 -14.33 -24.83 -15.31
C GLU A 25 -13.79 -23.42 -15.04
N PHE A 26 -12.70 -23.33 -14.26
CA PHE A 26 -12.02 -22.08 -13.98
C PHE A 26 -10.53 -22.20 -14.25
N PHE A 27 -10.12 -21.76 -15.43
CA PHE A 27 -8.72 -21.83 -15.86
C PHE A 27 -7.94 -20.63 -15.35
N HIS A 28 -7.58 -20.65 -14.05
CA HIS A 28 -6.81 -19.60 -13.41
C HIS A 28 -5.83 -20.17 -12.37
N GLY A 29 -4.60 -19.65 -12.38
CA GLY A 29 -3.58 -19.98 -11.40
C GLY A 29 -2.25 -19.31 -11.74
N TYR A 30 -1.40 -19.17 -10.74
CA TYR A 30 -0.03 -18.71 -10.92
C TYR A 30 0.90 -19.92 -10.97
N THR A 31 1.98 -19.82 -11.75
CA THR A 31 2.97 -20.92 -11.93
C THR A 31 3.52 -21.44 -10.59
N TYR A 32 3.68 -20.55 -9.59
CA TYR A 32 4.18 -20.88 -8.26
C TYR A 32 3.10 -20.96 -7.17
N SER A 33 1.83 -21.07 -7.53
CA SER A 33 0.77 -21.30 -6.54
C SER A 33 1.03 -22.59 -5.77
N GLY A 34 0.91 -22.51 -4.43
CA GLY A 34 1.16 -23.65 -3.55
C GLY A 34 2.64 -24.01 -3.36
N HIS A 35 3.59 -23.18 -3.79
CA HIS A 35 5.02 -23.44 -3.59
C HIS A 35 5.34 -23.64 -2.09
N PRO A 36 5.91 -24.78 -1.66
CA PRO A 36 6.01 -25.14 -0.25
C PRO A 36 6.78 -24.10 0.59
N VAL A 37 7.90 -23.59 0.08
CA VAL A 37 8.71 -22.59 0.79
C VAL A 37 7.95 -21.26 0.93
N ALA A 38 7.20 -20.84 -0.10
CA ALA A 38 6.39 -19.64 -0.03
C ALA A 38 5.23 -19.79 0.97
N CYS A 39 4.60 -20.96 1.01
CA CYS A 39 3.57 -21.28 2.01
C CYS A 39 4.13 -21.30 3.43
N ALA A 40 5.30 -21.88 3.64
CA ALA A 40 5.97 -21.89 4.94
C ALA A 40 6.32 -20.46 5.41
N ALA A 41 6.85 -19.62 4.51
CA ALA A 41 7.13 -18.21 4.80
C ALA A 41 5.86 -17.42 5.13
N ALA A 42 4.76 -17.69 4.43
CA ALA A 42 3.46 -17.05 4.71
C ALA A 42 2.92 -17.45 6.09
N ILE A 43 3.01 -18.74 6.46
CA ILE A 43 2.59 -19.23 7.79
C ILE A 43 3.43 -18.56 8.88
N ALA A 44 4.76 -18.58 8.75
CA ALA A 44 5.65 -17.94 9.72
C ALA A 44 5.37 -16.44 9.87
N THR A 45 5.05 -15.75 8.78
CA THR A 45 4.66 -14.33 8.82
C THR A 45 3.36 -14.13 9.60
N LEU A 46 2.34 -14.96 9.36
CA LEU A 46 1.07 -14.87 10.09
C LEU A 46 1.24 -15.15 11.59
N GLU A 47 2.04 -16.16 11.94
CA GLU A 47 2.37 -16.48 13.34
C GLU A 47 3.09 -15.30 14.03
N LEU A 48 4.04 -14.65 13.34
CA LEU A 48 4.73 -13.48 13.85
C LEU A 48 3.78 -12.30 14.06
N LEU A 49 2.93 -11.99 13.08
CA LEU A 49 1.92 -10.94 13.18
C LEU A 49 1.00 -11.13 14.38
N GLN A 50 0.60 -12.38 14.64
CA GLN A 50 -0.24 -12.74 15.79
C GLN A 50 0.54 -12.67 17.11
N LYS A 51 1.73 -13.28 17.16
CA LYS A 51 2.58 -13.34 18.35
C LYS A 51 2.97 -11.95 18.85
N GLU A 52 3.30 -11.04 17.96
CA GLU A 52 3.70 -9.67 18.30
C GLU A 52 2.55 -8.66 18.29
N ASN A 53 1.31 -9.14 18.12
CA ASN A 53 0.10 -8.32 18.09
C ASN A 53 0.16 -7.14 17.11
N LEU A 54 0.79 -7.36 15.94
CA LEU A 54 1.12 -6.29 15.00
C LEU A 54 -0.12 -5.66 14.33
N PHE A 55 -1.25 -6.36 14.26
CA PHE A 55 -2.49 -5.77 13.77
C PHE A 55 -3.05 -4.71 14.72
N ALA A 56 -3.03 -4.98 16.05
CA ALA A 56 -3.43 -3.97 17.02
C ALA A 56 -2.46 -2.77 16.99
N ARG A 57 -1.16 -3.03 16.93
CA ARG A 57 -0.14 -1.97 16.78
C ARG A 57 -0.40 -1.11 15.54
N ALA A 58 -0.76 -1.69 14.40
CA ALA A 58 -1.15 -0.93 13.22
C ALA A 58 -2.37 -0.02 13.46
N GLY A 59 -3.33 -0.48 14.25
CA GLY A 59 -4.49 0.31 14.69
C GLY A 59 -4.10 1.49 15.57
N GLU A 60 -3.10 1.33 16.43
CA GLU A 60 -2.59 2.39 17.32
C GLU A 60 -1.71 3.40 16.58
N MET A 61 -0.81 2.91 15.72
CA MET A 61 0.15 3.77 15.01
C MET A 61 -0.44 4.42 13.75
N GLY A 62 -1.55 3.89 13.23
CA GLY A 62 -2.23 4.45 12.07
C GLY A 62 -2.67 5.90 12.25
N PRO A 63 -3.41 6.25 13.33
CA PRO A 63 -3.73 7.64 13.66
C PRO A 63 -2.50 8.52 13.83
N VAL A 64 -1.44 8.01 14.45
CA VAL A 64 -0.18 8.77 14.62
C VAL A 64 0.40 9.17 13.27
N LEU A 65 0.48 8.23 12.32
CA LEU A 65 0.95 8.51 10.95
C LEU A 65 0.00 9.47 10.20
N GLY A 66 -1.31 9.22 10.30
CA GLY A 66 -2.33 10.06 9.67
C GLY A 66 -2.28 11.51 10.16
N ASP A 67 -2.26 11.71 11.47
CA ASP A 67 -2.23 13.04 12.10
C ASP A 67 -0.92 13.79 11.80
N ALA A 68 0.21 13.10 11.84
CA ALA A 68 1.51 13.68 11.47
C ALA A 68 1.49 14.14 10.00
N ALA A 69 1.00 13.30 9.09
CA ALA A 69 0.89 13.65 7.66
C ALA A 69 -0.06 14.84 7.44
N HIS A 70 -1.24 14.83 8.06
CA HIS A 70 -2.17 15.96 7.98
C HIS A 70 -1.57 17.24 8.53
N SER A 71 -0.90 17.20 9.69
CA SER A 71 -0.32 18.38 10.34
C SER A 71 0.80 19.00 9.50
N ALA A 72 1.66 18.18 8.89
CA ALA A 72 2.85 18.67 8.19
C ALA A 72 2.62 18.96 6.69
N ILE A 73 1.63 18.32 6.07
CA ILE A 73 1.48 18.31 4.61
C ILE A 73 0.20 19.05 4.16
N LYS A 74 -0.86 19.03 4.96
CA LYS A 74 -2.11 19.68 4.60
C LYS A 74 -1.89 21.19 4.37
N GLY A 75 -2.37 21.67 3.23
CA GLY A 75 -2.24 23.10 2.86
C GLY A 75 -0.88 23.48 2.27
N LEU A 76 0.04 22.53 2.09
CA LEU A 76 1.25 22.79 1.29
C LEU A 76 0.88 22.99 -0.20
N PRO A 77 1.68 23.76 -0.92
CA PRO A 77 1.47 23.98 -2.35
C PRO A 77 1.35 22.63 -3.09
N SER A 78 0.50 22.59 -4.07
CA SER A 78 0.19 21.43 -4.91
C SER A 78 -0.48 20.25 -4.22
N VAL A 79 -0.69 20.25 -2.90
CA VAL A 79 -1.43 19.17 -2.21
C VAL A 79 -2.92 19.39 -2.37
N ILE A 80 -3.61 18.44 -2.99
CA ILE A 80 -5.06 18.50 -3.22
C ILE A 80 -5.83 17.51 -2.33
N GLY A 81 -5.19 16.49 -1.79
CA GLY A 81 -5.85 15.54 -0.90
C GLY A 81 -4.87 14.72 -0.07
N ILE A 82 -5.31 14.34 1.14
CA ILE A 82 -4.62 13.39 2.00
C ILE A 82 -5.64 12.37 2.48
N ARG A 83 -5.31 11.09 2.34
CA ARG A 83 -6.16 9.96 2.77
C ARG A 83 -5.33 9.02 3.62
N SER A 84 -5.90 8.53 4.71
CA SER A 84 -5.24 7.58 5.60
C SER A 84 -6.15 6.42 5.97
N LEU A 85 -5.57 5.23 6.08
CA LEU A 85 -6.22 4.02 6.57
C LEU A 85 -5.17 3.14 7.25
N GLY A 86 -5.25 2.99 8.56
CA GLY A 86 -4.21 2.29 9.33
C GLY A 86 -2.83 2.88 9.02
N LEU A 87 -1.83 2.05 8.81
CA LEU A 87 -0.47 2.47 8.44
C LEU A 87 -0.28 2.80 6.95
N ALA A 88 -1.32 3.23 6.27
CA ALA A 88 -1.22 3.69 4.90
C ALA A 88 -1.71 5.15 4.79
N VAL A 89 -0.90 6.01 4.18
CA VAL A 89 -1.25 7.41 3.90
C VAL A 89 -0.94 7.71 2.45
N GLY A 90 -1.93 8.22 1.73
CA GLY A 90 -1.79 8.71 0.37
C GLY A 90 -1.92 10.23 0.32
N VAL A 91 -0.97 10.87 -0.34
CA VAL A 91 -0.96 12.31 -0.62
C VAL A 91 -1.14 12.52 -2.10
N GLU A 92 -2.22 13.16 -2.47
CA GLU A 92 -2.55 13.51 -3.85
C GLU A 92 -2.07 14.91 -4.19
N LEU A 93 -1.39 15.04 -5.32
CA LEU A 93 -0.77 16.28 -5.78
C LEU A 93 -1.45 16.79 -7.06
N ALA A 94 -1.50 18.09 -7.23
CA ALA A 94 -1.91 18.71 -8.47
C ALA A 94 -0.92 18.38 -9.60
N SER A 95 -1.44 17.96 -10.74
CA SER A 95 -0.63 17.69 -11.93
C SER A 95 0.00 18.96 -12.49
N ILE A 96 1.16 18.82 -13.12
CA ILE A 96 1.74 19.88 -13.96
C ILE A 96 1.07 19.79 -15.33
N PRO A 97 0.47 20.87 -15.86
CA PRO A 97 -0.13 20.85 -17.19
C PRO A 97 0.82 20.31 -18.27
N GLY A 98 0.37 19.30 -19.00
CA GLY A 98 1.17 18.63 -20.05
C GLY A 98 2.22 17.63 -19.54
N LEU A 99 2.42 17.50 -18.24
CA LEU A 99 3.42 16.61 -17.65
C LEU A 99 2.81 15.78 -16.49
N PRO A 100 1.83 14.90 -16.75
CA PRO A 100 1.18 14.11 -15.70
C PRO A 100 2.20 13.22 -14.97
N GLY A 101 2.07 13.13 -13.64
CA GLY A 101 2.93 12.33 -12.77
C GLY A 101 4.32 12.90 -12.50
N LYS A 102 4.76 13.92 -13.26
CA LYS A 102 6.13 14.44 -13.16
C LYS A 102 6.44 15.02 -11.77
N ARG A 103 5.53 15.83 -11.21
CA ARG A 103 5.71 16.41 -9.87
C ARG A 103 5.90 15.33 -8.80
N ALA A 104 5.01 14.35 -8.78
CA ALA A 104 5.07 13.27 -7.82
C ALA A 104 6.35 12.43 -8.00
N TYR A 105 6.79 12.22 -9.22
CA TYR A 105 8.03 11.51 -9.51
C TYR A 105 9.28 12.28 -9.03
N ASP A 106 9.35 13.59 -9.27
CA ASP A 106 10.47 14.42 -8.81
C ASP A 106 10.55 14.46 -7.27
N ILE A 107 9.39 14.57 -6.59
CA ILE A 107 9.30 14.50 -5.13
C ILE A 107 9.72 13.12 -4.62
N PHE A 108 9.28 12.04 -5.27
CA PHE A 108 9.73 10.68 -4.95
C PHE A 108 11.26 10.56 -4.99
N LEU A 109 11.91 11.04 -6.05
CA LEU A 109 13.37 11.02 -6.18
C LEU A 109 14.07 11.85 -5.10
N ASP A 110 13.52 13.00 -4.74
CA ASP A 110 14.07 13.83 -3.67
C ASP A 110 13.95 13.13 -2.30
N CYS A 111 12.82 12.52 -2.00
CA CYS A 111 12.64 11.71 -0.79
C CYS A 111 13.63 10.54 -0.75
N PHE A 112 13.78 9.82 -1.86
CA PHE A 112 14.69 8.69 -1.97
C PHE A 112 16.15 9.08 -1.69
N LYS A 113 16.62 10.20 -2.27
CA LYS A 113 17.96 10.75 -2.02
C LYS A 113 18.19 11.13 -0.56
N ARG A 114 17.11 11.38 0.19
CA ARG A 114 17.14 11.71 1.63
C ARG A 114 16.87 10.51 2.53
N GLY A 115 16.91 9.29 1.98
CA GLY A 115 16.77 8.05 2.73
C GLY A 115 15.33 7.66 3.06
N VAL A 116 14.33 8.29 2.44
CA VAL A 116 12.91 7.97 2.64
C VAL A 116 12.30 7.45 1.35
N LEU A 117 11.87 6.19 1.38
CA LEU A 117 11.17 5.57 0.28
C LEU A 117 9.66 5.84 0.41
N VAL A 118 9.10 6.53 -0.56
CA VAL A 118 7.65 6.65 -0.77
C VAL A 118 7.27 5.92 -2.06
N ARG A 119 6.05 5.40 -2.16
CA ARG A 119 5.56 4.85 -3.42
C ARG A 119 5.01 5.99 -4.28
N ASN A 120 5.47 6.09 -5.51
CA ASN A 120 4.86 6.95 -6.54
C ASN A 120 3.80 6.14 -7.32
N ALA A 121 2.62 6.72 -7.49
CA ALA A 121 1.52 6.16 -8.27
C ALA A 121 0.74 7.30 -8.98
N GLY A 122 1.19 7.66 -10.18
CA GLY A 122 0.68 8.84 -10.90
C GLY A 122 0.91 10.11 -10.11
N GLU A 123 -0.15 10.84 -9.77
CA GLU A 123 -0.07 12.06 -8.95
C GLU A 123 -0.09 11.77 -7.43
N ASN A 124 -0.07 10.50 -7.03
CA ASN A 124 -0.12 10.13 -5.63
C ASN A 124 1.23 9.66 -5.10
N LEU A 125 1.56 10.10 -3.89
CA LEU A 125 2.66 9.58 -3.10
C LEU A 125 2.09 8.82 -1.89
N VAL A 126 2.57 7.61 -1.64
CA VAL A 126 2.00 6.74 -0.61
C VAL A 126 3.08 6.31 0.38
N PHE A 127 2.80 6.49 1.66
CA PHE A 127 3.50 5.81 2.74
C PHE A 127 2.80 4.50 3.10
N ALA A 128 3.57 3.45 3.29
CA ALA A 128 3.13 2.19 3.86
C ALA A 128 4.31 1.57 4.64
N PRO A 129 4.67 2.12 5.80
CA PRO A 129 5.78 1.61 6.59
C PRO A 129 5.46 0.23 7.17
N PRO A 130 6.49 -0.54 7.61
CA PRO A 130 6.28 -1.80 8.29
C PRO A 130 5.54 -1.60 9.62
N TYR A 131 4.87 -2.66 10.11
CA TYR A 131 4.09 -2.64 11.35
C TYR A 131 4.89 -2.23 12.59
N ILE A 132 6.21 -2.41 12.57
CA ILE A 132 7.14 -2.09 13.67
C ILE A 132 7.62 -0.63 13.66
N VAL A 133 7.08 0.22 12.77
CA VAL A 133 7.47 1.63 12.68
C VAL A 133 7.30 2.34 14.03
N GLU A 134 8.26 3.19 14.38
CA GLU A 134 8.24 4.02 15.58
C GLU A 134 7.90 5.48 15.25
N ARG A 135 7.50 6.26 16.26
CA ARG A 135 7.09 7.66 16.10
C ARG A 135 8.17 8.52 15.45
N GLU A 136 9.42 8.38 15.88
CA GLU A 136 10.56 9.14 15.34
C GLU A 136 10.79 8.87 13.85
N GLN A 137 10.51 7.64 13.42
CA GLN A 137 10.59 7.27 12.01
C GLN A 137 9.43 7.88 11.22
N ILE A 138 8.22 7.90 11.78
CA ILE A 138 7.05 8.58 11.19
C ILE A 138 7.35 10.07 11.01
N ASP A 139 7.85 10.74 12.05
CA ASP A 139 8.20 12.15 12.01
C ASP A 139 9.26 12.43 10.93
N THR A 140 10.27 11.58 10.84
CA THR A 140 11.31 11.67 9.81
C THR A 140 10.72 11.55 8.40
N MET A 141 9.91 10.52 8.16
CA MET A 141 9.29 10.28 6.85
C MET A 141 8.40 11.44 6.42
N VAL A 142 7.56 11.91 7.31
CA VAL A 142 6.60 13.00 7.04
C VAL A 142 7.32 14.32 6.81
N ASN A 143 8.33 14.64 7.60
CA ASN A 143 9.11 15.88 7.45
C ASN A 143 9.92 15.89 6.15
N VAL A 144 10.51 14.78 5.75
CA VAL A 144 11.22 14.65 4.47
C VAL A 144 10.27 14.86 3.30
N LEU A 145 9.08 14.25 3.32
CA LEU A 145 8.08 14.44 2.28
C LEU A 145 7.57 15.87 2.23
N ALA A 146 7.22 16.47 3.37
CA ALA A 146 6.76 17.86 3.44
C ALA A 146 7.81 18.82 2.89
N GLY A 147 9.08 18.61 3.23
CA GLY A 147 10.20 19.38 2.68
C GLY A 147 10.38 19.20 1.17
N ALA A 148 10.22 17.99 0.67
CA ALA A 148 10.29 17.71 -0.76
C ALA A 148 9.13 18.36 -1.53
N ILE A 149 7.90 18.31 -1.03
CA ILE A 149 6.75 18.98 -1.62
C ILE A 149 7.00 20.49 -1.74
N LYS A 150 7.52 21.13 -0.69
CA LYS A 150 7.83 22.57 -0.72
C LYS A 150 8.88 22.95 -1.77
N ARG A 151 9.85 22.07 -2.03
CA ARG A 151 10.90 22.32 -3.04
C ARG A 151 10.43 22.15 -4.48
N HIS A 152 9.39 21.36 -4.69
CA HIS A 152 8.83 21.02 -6.01
C HIS A 152 7.41 21.57 -6.22
N ALA A 153 7.08 22.65 -5.50
CA ALA A 153 5.77 23.30 -5.54
C ALA A 153 5.47 24.00 -6.88
#